data_78292a89ca3e6fa8a291bd796d03d89d
#
_entry.id   78292a89ca3e6fa8a291bd796d03d89d
#
_cell.length_a   1.000
_cell.length_b   1.000
_cell.length_c   1.000
_cell.angle_alpha   90.00
_cell.angle_beta   90.00
_cell.angle_gamma   90.00
#
_symmetry.space_group_name_H-M   'P 1'
#
loop_
_entity.id
_entity.type
_entity.pdbx_description
1 polymer ?
#
loop_
_entity_poly.entity_id
_entity_poly.type
_entity_poly.pdbx_seq_one_letter_code
_entity_poly.pdbx_strand_id
1 'polypeptide(L)'
;MKKAISQIMALVLAILLMMSAALAESTDDAALQTQYDAALALYEAGDYAGAYEAFSALDGFSDSRAKAGDSKRLWKTTTYKEALSLYNQKEYAQAKALFEELGNYEKSKSYLSNCVTQLQRGDYLRAKELYSNGEYAEAKALFESLGSFSDSRKRAQTADEKLKEQLKTEAEEQAYAKGLELEANGKWTEARDNFIASGDHEGATEKVYETAREVSRRNAYTKAQNYAHDGDYTAAANWFLALGDYEDSAEQAEKAQEAWRLAEYAKAGESDEPAASLAMYLALGEYEDSTEKAEALQATVTKELLSDAAAALEEAGDLQAAQAGFEAADNIEAAERAAETLKNNAIYIQAECARMVWNLDEANALFESL
;
A
#
# COMPACT_ATOMS: atom_id res chain seq x y z
N MET A 1 11.84 -42.55 30.22
CA MET A 1 11.50 -43.20 31.51
C MET A 1 12.56 -43.01 32.58
N LYS A 2 13.90 -43.23 32.34
CA LYS A 2 14.97 -43.04 33.35
C LYS A 2 15.07 -41.61 33.92
N LYS A 3 14.86 -40.55 33.12
CA LYS A 3 14.86 -39.13 33.57
C LYS A 3 13.71 -38.78 34.53
N ALA A 4 12.55 -39.36 34.31
CA ALA A 4 11.37 -39.14 35.18
C ALA A 4 11.54 -39.84 36.54
N ILE A 5 12.21 -40.99 36.57
CA ILE A 5 12.48 -41.74 37.80
C ILE A 5 13.52 -41.00 38.66
N SER A 6 14.59 -40.41 38.05
CA SER A 6 15.59 -39.59 38.77
C SER A 6 14.98 -38.33 39.38
N GLN A 7 14.07 -37.66 38.67
CA GLN A 7 13.39 -36.46 39.17
C GLN A 7 12.42 -36.78 40.35
N ILE A 8 11.74 -37.92 40.29
CA ILE A 8 10.84 -38.36 41.36
C ILE A 8 11.64 -38.77 42.61
N MET A 9 12.79 -39.42 42.42
CA MET A 9 13.65 -39.78 43.57
C MET A 9 14.34 -38.55 44.18
N ALA A 10 14.77 -37.57 43.42
CA ALA A 10 15.29 -36.31 43.94
C ALA A 10 14.24 -35.52 44.73
N LEU A 11 12.95 -35.56 44.30
CA LEU A 11 11.85 -34.94 45.00
C LEU A 11 11.53 -35.65 46.33
N VAL A 12 11.61 -36.99 46.39
CA VAL A 12 11.41 -37.79 47.58
C VAL A 12 12.54 -37.55 48.60
N LEU A 13 13.78 -37.40 48.15
CA LEU A 13 14.92 -37.07 49.00
C LEU A 13 14.79 -35.65 49.58
N ALA A 14 14.35 -34.68 48.79
CA ALA A 14 14.12 -33.31 49.25
C ALA A 14 12.99 -33.22 50.30
N ILE A 15 11.95 -34.03 50.15
CA ILE A 15 10.85 -34.13 51.14
C ILE A 15 11.32 -34.79 52.45
N LEU A 16 12.16 -35.85 52.39
CA LEU A 16 12.77 -36.48 53.54
C LEU A 16 13.74 -35.55 54.29
N LEU A 17 14.48 -34.72 53.62
CA LEU A 17 15.37 -33.69 54.21
C LEU A 17 14.59 -32.59 54.93
N MET A 18 13.40 -32.20 54.45
CA MET A 18 12.56 -31.17 55.09
C MET A 18 11.82 -31.72 56.35
N MET A 19 11.54 -32.99 56.43
CA MET A 19 10.89 -33.60 57.62
C MET A 19 11.86 -33.88 58.79
N SER A 20 13.18 -33.95 58.55
CA SER A 20 14.19 -34.25 59.61
C SER A 20 14.61 -33.03 60.46
N ALA A 21 14.26 -31.83 60.06
CA ALA A 21 14.62 -30.59 60.80
C ALA A 21 13.79 -30.33 62.05
N ALA A 22 12.82 -31.17 62.39
CA ALA A 22 11.84 -30.90 63.47
C ALA A 22 11.98 -31.75 64.77
N LEU A 23 12.96 -32.62 64.91
CA LEU A 23 13.14 -33.45 66.09
C LEU A 23 14.58 -33.48 66.58
N ALA A 24 14.79 -32.94 67.78
CA ALA A 24 16.04 -32.58 68.43
C ALA A 24 16.97 -33.72 68.86
N GLU A 25 18.22 -33.48 68.72
CA GLU A 25 19.47 -33.86 69.51
C GLU A 25 19.80 -35.32 69.88
N SER A 26 18.89 -36.30 69.78
CA SER A 26 19.25 -37.72 69.91
C SER A 26 18.98 -38.56 68.66
N THR A 27 18.65 -37.89 67.58
CA THR A 27 18.20 -38.48 66.31
C THR A 27 19.19 -38.18 65.15
N ASP A 28 20.29 -37.44 65.36
CA ASP A 28 21.13 -36.94 64.32
C ASP A 28 21.87 -38.08 63.55
N ASP A 29 22.43 -39.06 64.29
CA ASP A 29 23.11 -40.20 63.64
C ASP A 29 22.14 -41.14 62.92
N ALA A 30 20.92 -41.35 63.43
CA ALA A 30 19.90 -42.16 62.75
C ALA A 30 19.35 -41.46 61.50
N ALA A 31 19.21 -40.14 61.53
CA ALA A 31 18.85 -39.33 60.36
C ALA A 31 19.94 -39.31 59.32
N LEU A 32 21.20 -39.14 59.69
CA LEU A 32 22.35 -39.21 58.79
C LEU A 32 22.49 -40.62 58.19
N GLN A 33 22.25 -41.69 58.93
CA GLN A 33 22.24 -43.06 58.40
C GLN A 33 21.15 -43.24 57.34
N THR A 34 19.95 -42.72 57.58
CA THR A 34 18.83 -42.78 56.59
C THR A 34 19.19 -42.04 55.31
N GLN A 35 19.81 -40.86 55.42
CA GLN A 35 20.31 -40.08 54.25
C GLN A 35 21.43 -40.81 53.51
N TYR A 36 22.34 -41.43 54.24
CA TYR A 36 23.41 -42.24 53.68
C TYR A 36 22.87 -43.44 52.90
N ASP A 37 21.87 -44.17 53.45
CA ASP A 37 21.23 -45.31 52.80
C ASP A 37 20.48 -44.87 51.55
N ALA A 38 19.84 -43.71 51.56
CA ALA A 38 19.23 -43.10 50.36
C ALA A 38 20.25 -42.73 49.29
N ALA A 39 21.39 -42.15 49.68
CA ALA A 39 22.49 -41.86 48.77
C ALA A 39 23.09 -43.14 48.15
N LEU A 40 23.19 -44.21 48.95
CA LEU A 40 23.65 -45.52 48.50
C LEU A 40 22.67 -46.13 47.45
N ALA A 41 21.38 -46.03 47.71
CA ALA A 41 20.35 -46.47 46.75
C ALA A 41 20.44 -45.73 45.40
N LEU A 42 20.72 -44.41 45.39
CA LEU A 42 20.98 -43.67 44.16
C LEU A 42 22.21 -44.18 43.43
N TYR A 43 23.30 -44.44 44.19
CA TYR A 43 24.56 -44.98 43.62
C TYR A 43 24.31 -46.36 43.00
N GLU A 44 23.62 -47.25 43.66
CA GLU A 44 23.31 -48.61 43.21
C GLU A 44 22.35 -48.61 41.97
N ALA A 45 21.45 -47.63 41.94
CA ALA A 45 20.55 -47.41 40.79
C ALA A 45 21.30 -46.80 39.56
N GLY A 46 22.57 -46.41 39.71
CA GLY A 46 23.36 -45.78 38.63
C GLY A 46 23.09 -44.30 38.45
N ASP A 47 22.32 -43.67 39.34
CA ASP A 47 22.19 -42.18 39.39
C ASP A 47 23.39 -41.60 40.14
N TYR A 48 24.52 -41.59 39.45
CA TYR A 48 25.78 -41.14 40.05
C TYR A 48 25.82 -39.63 40.27
N ALA A 49 25.02 -38.83 39.54
CA ALA A 49 24.91 -37.39 39.79
C ALA A 49 24.17 -37.12 41.10
N GLY A 50 22.99 -37.71 41.28
CA GLY A 50 22.21 -37.62 42.51
C GLY A 50 22.97 -38.20 43.71
N ALA A 51 23.65 -39.34 43.54
CA ALA A 51 24.49 -39.94 44.56
C ALA A 51 25.64 -39.02 44.99
N TYR A 52 26.32 -38.37 44.06
CA TYR A 52 27.38 -37.39 44.33
C TYR A 52 26.84 -36.22 45.20
N GLU A 53 25.72 -35.64 44.81
CA GLU A 53 25.09 -34.55 45.59
C GLU A 53 24.69 -35.01 47.00
N ALA A 54 24.00 -36.16 47.10
CA ALA A 54 23.55 -36.72 48.36
C ALA A 54 24.70 -37.09 49.30
N PHE A 55 25.73 -37.78 48.83
CA PHE A 55 26.91 -38.09 49.62
C PHE A 55 27.72 -36.83 50.01
N SER A 56 27.77 -35.84 49.11
CA SER A 56 28.44 -34.56 49.40
C SER A 56 27.76 -33.78 50.53
N ALA A 57 26.45 -33.89 50.65
CA ALA A 57 25.63 -33.23 51.70
C ALA A 57 25.87 -33.83 53.08
N LEU A 58 26.39 -35.08 53.17
CA LEU A 58 26.61 -35.80 54.43
C LEU A 58 27.93 -35.39 55.15
N ASP A 59 28.69 -34.46 54.62
CA ASP A 59 29.91 -33.83 55.22
C ASP A 59 30.87 -34.79 55.93
N GLY A 60 31.03 -36.00 55.41
CA GLY A 60 31.98 -36.98 55.90
C GLY A 60 31.39 -38.00 56.89
N PHE A 61 30.08 -38.10 57.00
CA PHE A 61 29.43 -39.19 57.71
C PHE A 61 29.77 -40.54 57.07
N SER A 62 30.26 -41.52 57.90
CA SER A 62 30.73 -42.80 57.39
C SER A 62 31.84 -42.61 56.30
N ASP A 63 31.70 -43.27 55.18
CA ASP A 63 32.61 -43.15 54.02
C ASP A 63 32.02 -42.22 52.91
N SER A 64 31.07 -41.33 53.23
CA SER A 64 30.35 -40.49 52.29
C SER A 64 31.30 -39.64 51.40
N ARG A 65 32.43 -39.14 51.93
CA ARG A 65 33.43 -38.41 51.11
C ARG A 65 34.06 -39.28 50.00
N ALA A 66 34.39 -40.54 50.35
CA ALA A 66 34.92 -41.50 49.39
C ALA A 66 33.85 -41.87 48.34
N LYS A 67 32.64 -42.14 48.79
CA LYS A 67 31.48 -42.43 47.96
C LYS A 67 31.10 -41.24 47.02
N ALA A 68 31.17 -40.00 47.52
CA ALA A 68 30.98 -38.80 46.71
C ALA A 68 32.05 -38.69 45.62
N GLY A 69 33.31 -38.95 45.94
CA GLY A 69 34.39 -38.97 44.97
C GLY A 69 34.20 -40.01 43.88
N ASP A 70 33.79 -41.24 44.25
CA ASP A 70 33.51 -42.31 43.32
C ASP A 70 32.27 -42.00 42.47
N SER A 71 31.21 -41.53 43.06
CA SER A 71 30.00 -41.10 42.37
C SER A 71 30.29 -40.03 41.31
N LYS A 72 31.07 -39.00 41.67
CA LYS A 72 31.50 -37.95 40.76
C LYS A 72 32.29 -38.48 39.58
N ARG A 73 33.23 -39.40 39.85
CA ARG A 73 34.04 -40.04 38.80
C ARG A 73 33.18 -40.90 37.88
N LEU A 74 32.27 -41.69 38.39
CA LEU A 74 31.34 -42.53 37.61
C LEU A 74 30.41 -41.66 36.81
N TRP A 75 29.80 -40.65 37.42
CA TRP A 75 28.94 -39.69 36.70
C TRP A 75 29.66 -39.10 35.49
N LYS A 76 30.79 -38.49 35.68
CA LYS A 76 31.59 -37.91 34.59
C LYS A 76 31.92 -38.91 33.50
N THR A 77 32.31 -40.11 33.88
CA THR A 77 32.68 -41.16 32.92
C THR A 77 31.50 -41.67 32.12
N THR A 78 30.35 -41.92 32.77
CA THR A 78 29.14 -42.40 32.10
C THR A 78 28.52 -41.31 31.20
N THR A 79 28.41 -40.08 31.69
CA THR A 79 27.91 -38.93 30.92
C THR A 79 28.83 -38.66 29.70
N TYR A 80 30.14 -38.78 29.83
CA TYR A 80 31.06 -38.62 28.70
C TYR A 80 30.91 -39.70 27.63
N LYS A 81 30.71 -40.96 28.05
CA LYS A 81 30.40 -42.06 27.11
C LYS A 81 29.07 -41.85 26.38
N GLU A 82 28.03 -41.39 27.09
CA GLU A 82 26.74 -41.06 26.51
C GLU A 82 26.88 -39.89 25.52
N ALA A 83 27.56 -38.83 25.88
CA ALA A 83 27.80 -37.68 25.00
C ALA A 83 28.55 -38.08 23.72
N LEU A 84 29.56 -38.97 23.82
CA LEU A 84 30.25 -39.52 22.64
C LEU A 84 29.34 -40.39 21.78
N SER A 85 28.44 -41.18 22.37
CA SER A 85 27.47 -41.97 21.65
C SER A 85 26.53 -41.11 20.82
N LEU A 86 25.97 -40.06 21.45
CA LEU A 86 25.10 -39.07 20.79
C LEU A 86 25.84 -38.31 19.68
N TYR A 87 27.08 -37.91 19.92
CA TYR A 87 27.93 -37.27 18.93
C TYR A 87 28.11 -38.14 17.69
N ASN A 88 28.42 -39.43 17.88
CA ASN A 88 28.60 -40.40 16.79
C ASN A 88 27.29 -40.68 16.03
N GLN A 89 26.15 -40.57 16.69
CA GLN A 89 24.81 -40.68 16.10
C GLN A 89 24.37 -39.34 15.41
N LYS A 90 25.23 -38.30 15.42
CA LYS A 90 24.97 -36.95 14.90
C LYS A 90 23.87 -36.18 15.65
N GLU A 91 23.51 -36.62 16.85
CA GLU A 91 22.60 -35.96 17.76
C GLU A 91 23.33 -34.79 18.49
N TYR A 92 23.82 -33.85 17.67
CA TYR A 92 24.75 -32.81 18.14
C TYR A 92 24.16 -31.89 19.19
N ALA A 93 22.84 -31.64 19.17
CA ALA A 93 22.18 -30.78 20.16
C ALA A 93 22.19 -31.44 21.57
N GLN A 94 21.92 -32.75 21.63
CA GLN A 94 21.93 -33.52 22.87
C GLN A 94 23.36 -33.73 23.36
N ALA A 95 24.27 -34.10 22.47
CA ALA A 95 25.68 -34.25 22.79
C ALA A 95 26.27 -32.93 23.32
N LYS A 96 25.93 -31.79 22.73
CA LYS A 96 26.34 -30.45 23.17
C LYS A 96 25.96 -30.22 24.63
N ALA A 97 24.71 -30.48 25.02
CA ALA A 97 24.25 -30.29 26.40
C ALA A 97 25.05 -31.09 27.41
N LEU A 98 25.35 -32.37 27.10
CA LEU A 98 26.16 -33.21 27.99
C LEU A 98 27.64 -32.78 28.06
N PHE A 99 28.24 -32.35 26.94
CA PHE A 99 29.60 -31.83 26.95
C PHE A 99 29.68 -30.46 27.68
N GLU A 100 28.62 -29.63 27.64
CA GLU A 100 28.55 -28.41 28.44
C GLU A 100 28.54 -28.71 29.93
N GLU A 101 27.73 -29.68 30.37
CA GLU A 101 27.67 -30.16 31.76
C GLU A 101 29.02 -30.70 32.27
N LEU A 102 29.69 -31.46 31.41
CA LEU A 102 31.00 -32.03 31.75
C LEU A 102 32.14 -30.99 31.83
N GLY A 103 32.00 -29.83 31.18
CA GLY A 103 32.96 -28.73 31.22
C GLY A 103 34.34 -29.10 30.75
N ASN A 104 35.31 -29.16 31.69
CA ASN A 104 36.72 -29.46 31.41
C ASN A 104 37.08 -30.96 31.47
N TYR A 105 36.06 -31.86 31.62
CA TYR A 105 36.35 -33.27 31.72
C TYR A 105 36.80 -33.84 30.37
N GLU A 106 37.90 -34.56 30.36
CA GLU A 106 38.50 -35.17 29.16
C GLU A 106 38.58 -34.19 27.97
N LYS A 107 38.02 -34.59 26.80
CA LYS A 107 37.99 -33.77 25.59
C LYS A 107 36.60 -33.07 25.39
N SER A 108 35.80 -32.90 26.46
CA SER A 108 34.46 -32.33 26.36
C SER A 108 34.43 -30.97 25.68
N LYS A 109 35.34 -30.08 25.99
CA LYS A 109 35.44 -28.76 25.31
C LYS A 109 35.65 -28.85 23.80
N SER A 110 36.47 -29.81 23.36
CA SER A 110 36.74 -30.02 21.93
C SER A 110 35.49 -30.55 21.22
N TYR A 111 34.84 -31.54 21.83
CA TYR A 111 33.57 -32.07 21.27
C TYR A 111 32.43 -31.06 21.32
N LEU A 112 32.36 -30.25 22.36
CA LEU A 112 31.40 -29.15 22.45
C LEU A 112 31.58 -28.17 21.28
N SER A 113 32.81 -27.72 21.02
CA SER A 113 33.11 -26.85 19.88
C SER A 113 32.74 -27.49 18.54
N ASN A 114 33.00 -28.80 18.40
CA ASN A 114 32.60 -29.53 17.19
C ASN A 114 31.09 -29.63 17.05
N CYS A 115 30.34 -29.91 18.15
CA CYS A 115 28.89 -29.92 18.14
C CYS A 115 28.29 -28.57 17.67
N VAL A 116 28.80 -27.46 18.23
CA VAL A 116 28.38 -26.11 17.82
C VAL A 116 28.66 -25.90 16.32
N THR A 117 29.79 -26.28 15.83
CA THR A 117 30.14 -26.15 14.40
C THR A 117 29.22 -26.96 13.51
N GLN A 118 28.87 -28.21 13.91
CA GLN A 118 27.97 -29.05 13.12
C GLN A 118 26.53 -28.51 13.12
N LEU A 119 26.05 -27.98 14.23
CA LEU A 119 24.75 -27.32 14.31
C LEU A 119 24.70 -26.07 13.42
N GLN A 120 25.72 -25.20 13.52
CA GLN A 120 25.83 -24.03 12.64
C GLN A 120 25.88 -24.41 11.15
N ARG A 121 26.56 -25.54 10.82
CA ARG A 121 26.57 -26.04 9.44
C ARG A 121 25.19 -26.52 8.99
N GLY A 122 24.43 -27.18 9.86
CA GLY A 122 23.06 -27.59 9.58
C GLY A 122 22.16 -26.37 9.31
N ASP A 123 22.21 -25.39 10.18
CA ASP A 123 21.44 -24.13 10.04
C ASP A 123 21.85 -23.37 8.78
N TYR A 124 23.13 -23.34 8.45
CA TYR A 124 23.64 -22.73 7.22
C TYR A 124 23.08 -23.38 5.96
N LEU A 125 23.02 -24.71 5.93
CA LEU A 125 22.43 -25.45 4.79
C LEU A 125 20.94 -25.20 4.68
N ARG A 126 20.24 -25.18 5.81
CA ARG A 126 18.81 -24.84 5.86
C ARG A 126 18.56 -23.41 5.37
N ALA A 127 19.37 -22.43 5.79
CA ALA A 127 19.26 -21.06 5.31
C ALA A 127 19.45 -20.95 3.78
N LYS A 128 20.35 -21.76 3.22
CA LYS A 128 20.53 -21.85 1.75
C LYS A 128 19.32 -22.45 1.06
N GLU A 129 18.70 -23.45 1.64
CA GLU A 129 17.48 -24.07 1.11
C GLU A 129 16.32 -23.06 1.12
N LEU A 130 16.07 -22.39 2.24
CA LEU A 130 15.08 -21.32 2.35
C LEU A 130 15.29 -20.23 1.29
N TYR A 131 16.54 -19.81 1.11
CA TYR A 131 16.88 -18.83 0.07
C TYR A 131 16.55 -19.34 -1.34
N SER A 132 16.86 -20.60 -1.61
CA SER A 132 16.58 -21.23 -2.92
C SER A 132 15.10 -21.36 -3.21
N ASN A 133 14.28 -21.50 -2.17
CA ASN A 133 12.82 -21.57 -2.25
C ASN A 133 12.13 -20.21 -2.36
N GLY A 134 12.90 -19.11 -2.27
CA GLY A 134 12.33 -17.76 -2.26
C GLY A 134 11.85 -17.29 -0.88
N GLU A 135 12.09 -18.06 0.18
CA GLU A 135 11.76 -17.74 1.56
C GLU A 135 12.82 -16.81 2.15
N TYR A 136 12.94 -15.61 1.54
CA TYR A 136 14.06 -14.70 1.80
C TYR A 136 14.07 -14.13 3.22
N ALA A 137 12.91 -13.93 3.84
CA ALA A 137 12.81 -13.40 5.21
C ALA A 137 13.38 -14.39 6.23
N GLU A 138 13.00 -15.67 6.13
CA GLU A 138 13.48 -16.74 6.99
C GLU A 138 14.96 -17.04 6.73
N ALA A 139 15.35 -17.08 5.45
CA ALA A 139 16.76 -17.26 5.07
C ALA A 139 17.64 -16.16 5.66
N LYS A 140 17.23 -14.89 5.55
CA LYS A 140 17.91 -13.74 6.14
C LYS A 140 18.06 -13.91 7.64
N ALA A 141 16.97 -14.17 8.37
CA ALA A 141 17.00 -14.31 9.82
C ALA A 141 17.95 -15.43 10.27
N LEU A 142 17.94 -16.56 9.57
CA LEU A 142 18.81 -17.69 9.90
C LEU A 142 20.28 -17.39 9.56
N PHE A 143 20.59 -16.74 8.44
CA PHE A 143 21.95 -16.27 8.16
C PHE A 143 22.46 -15.24 9.17
N GLU A 144 21.59 -14.31 9.62
CA GLU A 144 21.95 -13.32 10.66
C GLU A 144 22.29 -14.00 11.99
N SER A 145 21.51 -15.02 12.40
CA SER A 145 21.76 -15.78 13.63
C SER A 145 23.09 -16.51 13.63
N LEU A 146 23.58 -16.91 12.45
CA LEU A 146 24.87 -17.57 12.25
C LEU A 146 26.06 -16.60 12.33
N GLY A 147 25.84 -15.30 12.25
CA GLY A 147 26.84 -14.26 12.43
C GLY A 147 28.03 -14.37 11.47
N SER A 148 29.22 -14.71 11.99
CA SER A 148 30.43 -14.85 11.20
C SER A 148 30.70 -16.25 10.65
N PHE A 149 29.76 -17.18 10.82
CA PHE A 149 29.93 -18.54 10.30
C PHE A 149 29.93 -18.54 8.76
N SER A 150 31.00 -19.04 8.15
CA SER A 150 31.16 -19.05 6.69
C SER A 150 30.96 -17.64 6.08
N ASP A 151 30.12 -17.52 5.04
CA ASP A 151 29.73 -16.29 4.37
C ASP A 151 28.31 -15.79 4.77
N SER A 152 27.83 -16.19 5.96
CA SER A 152 26.45 -15.93 6.41
C SER A 152 26.11 -14.43 6.41
N ARG A 153 27.01 -13.54 6.83
CA ARG A 153 26.76 -12.09 6.80
C ARG A 153 26.47 -11.58 5.38
N LYS A 154 27.26 -12.03 4.40
CA LYS A 154 27.06 -11.66 3.00
C LYS A 154 25.75 -12.22 2.46
N ARG A 155 25.42 -13.47 2.81
CA ARG A 155 24.18 -14.11 2.38
C ARG A 155 22.95 -13.46 3.03
N ALA A 156 23.04 -13.02 4.27
CA ALA A 156 21.99 -12.26 4.92
C ALA A 156 21.69 -10.95 4.17
N GLN A 157 22.72 -10.23 3.74
CA GLN A 157 22.55 -9.03 2.91
C GLN A 157 21.90 -9.33 1.57
N THR A 158 22.36 -10.38 0.87
CA THR A 158 21.77 -10.78 -0.40
C THR A 158 20.31 -11.23 -0.24
N ALA A 159 19.98 -11.91 0.85
CA ALA A 159 18.60 -12.29 1.17
C ALA A 159 17.73 -11.06 1.46
N ASP A 160 18.26 -10.05 2.15
CA ASP A 160 17.57 -8.78 2.40
C ASP A 160 17.30 -8.00 1.10
N GLU A 161 18.24 -7.97 0.17
CA GLU A 161 18.06 -7.36 -1.15
C GLU A 161 16.95 -8.07 -1.95
N LYS A 162 16.97 -9.41 -1.95
CA LYS A 162 15.93 -10.21 -2.62
C LYS A 162 14.56 -10.07 -1.97
N LEU A 163 14.49 -9.99 -0.66
CA LEU A 163 13.26 -9.74 0.09
C LEU A 163 12.67 -8.38 -0.27
N LYS A 164 13.49 -7.33 -0.34
CA LYS A 164 13.05 -5.99 -0.75
C LYS A 164 12.52 -5.95 -2.18
N GLU A 165 13.20 -6.64 -3.10
CA GLU A 165 12.75 -6.79 -4.49
C GLU A 165 11.39 -7.51 -4.55
N GLN A 166 11.22 -8.61 -3.84
CA GLN A 166 9.97 -9.36 -3.76
C GLN A 166 8.83 -8.51 -3.21
N LEU A 167 9.04 -7.83 -2.07
CA LEU A 167 8.04 -6.97 -1.44
C LEU A 167 7.64 -5.79 -2.33
N LYS A 168 8.61 -5.22 -3.09
CA LYS A 168 8.32 -4.19 -4.09
C LYS A 168 7.40 -4.73 -5.17
N THR A 169 7.73 -5.87 -5.77
CA THR A 169 6.92 -6.48 -6.83
C THR A 169 5.51 -6.82 -6.35
N GLU A 170 5.39 -7.42 -5.15
CA GLU A 170 4.09 -7.73 -4.55
C GLU A 170 3.25 -6.46 -4.30
N ALA A 171 3.88 -5.38 -3.85
CA ALA A 171 3.21 -4.10 -3.64
C ALA A 171 2.74 -3.47 -4.96
N GLU A 172 3.55 -3.55 -6.01
CA GLU A 172 3.21 -3.07 -7.36
C GLU A 172 2.04 -3.85 -7.96
N GLU A 173 2.03 -5.19 -7.84
CA GLU A 173 0.92 -6.06 -8.26
C GLU A 173 -0.38 -5.74 -7.50
N GLN A 174 -0.30 -5.56 -6.19
CA GLN A 174 -1.46 -5.21 -5.36
C GLN A 174 -2.01 -3.83 -5.72
N ALA A 175 -1.15 -2.85 -5.96
CA ALA A 175 -1.56 -1.52 -6.38
C ALA A 175 -2.25 -1.57 -7.75
N TYR A 176 -1.70 -2.33 -8.72
CA TYR A 176 -2.32 -2.50 -10.04
C TYR A 176 -3.70 -3.15 -9.95
N ALA A 177 -3.82 -4.26 -9.21
CA ALA A 177 -5.09 -4.94 -9.00
C ALA A 177 -6.13 -4.02 -8.33
N LYS A 178 -5.70 -3.21 -7.35
CA LYS A 178 -6.57 -2.22 -6.71
C LYS A 178 -6.99 -1.11 -7.67
N GLY A 179 -6.09 -0.68 -8.54
CA GLY A 179 -6.39 0.27 -9.62
C GLY A 179 -7.51 -0.24 -10.52
N LEU A 180 -7.45 -1.50 -10.97
CA LEU A 180 -8.50 -2.13 -11.79
C LEU A 180 -9.86 -2.21 -11.07
N GLU A 181 -9.86 -2.56 -9.79
CA GLU A 181 -11.09 -2.57 -8.98
C GLU A 181 -11.74 -1.17 -8.90
N LEU A 182 -10.92 -0.14 -8.67
CA LEU A 182 -11.38 1.24 -8.56
C LEU A 182 -11.88 1.77 -9.90
N GLU A 183 -11.18 1.45 -11.00
CA GLU A 183 -11.60 1.75 -12.37
C GLU A 183 -12.99 1.15 -12.68
N ALA A 184 -13.18 -0.13 -12.38
CA ALA A 184 -14.46 -0.82 -12.57
C ALA A 184 -15.61 -0.20 -11.75
N ASN A 185 -15.30 0.47 -10.64
CA ASN A 185 -16.25 1.19 -9.80
C ASN A 185 -16.40 2.69 -10.18
N GLY A 186 -15.81 3.14 -11.27
CA GLY A 186 -15.85 4.52 -11.73
C GLY A 186 -15.08 5.53 -10.87
N LYS A 187 -14.18 5.05 -10.01
CA LYS A 187 -13.34 5.87 -9.13
C LYS A 187 -12.02 6.21 -9.80
N TRP A 188 -12.12 6.93 -10.90
CA TRP A 188 -11.03 7.17 -11.85
C TRP A 188 -9.78 7.82 -11.25
N THR A 189 -9.95 8.81 -10.36
CA THR A 189 -8.81 9.49 -9.70
C THR A 189 -8.05 8.54 -8.78
N GLU A 190 -8.79 7.79 -7.94
CA GLU A 190 -8.21 6.81 -7.04
C GLU A 190 -7.55 5.66 -7.82
N ALA A 191 -8.18 5.23 -8.92
CA ALA A 191 -7.64 4.22 -9.83
C ALA A 191 -6.31 4.66 -10.41
N ARG A 192 -6.24 5.88 -10.97
CA ARG A 192 -5.01 6.46 -11.51
C ARG A 192 -3.89 6.49 -10.47
N ASP A 193 -4.19 6.93 -9.25
CA ASP A 193 -3.19 7.02 -8.19
C ASP A 193 -2.64 5.63 -7.81
N ASN A 194 -3.48 4.58 -7.85
CA ASN A 194 -3.04 3.21 -7.66
C ASN A 194 -2.24 2.66 -8.84
N PHE A 195 -2.58 3.00 -10.09
CA PHE A 195 -1.77 2.65 -11.25
C PHE A 195 -0.40 3.37 -11.24
N ILE A 196 -0.33 4.62 -10.75
CA ILE A 196 0.96 5.29 -10.51
C ILE A 196 1.77 4.54 -9.44
N ALA A 197 1.13 4.13 -8.34
CA ALA A 197 1.79 3.39 -7.28
C ALA A 197 2.25 1.98 -7.70
N SER A 198 1.66 1.39 -8.74
CA SER A 198 2.10 0.11 -9.30
C SER A 198 3.41 0.19 -10.12
N GLY A 199 3.97 1.39 -10.30
CA GLY A 199 5.32 1.63 -10.80
C GLY A 199 5.64 0.95 -12.12
N ASP A 200 6.54 -0.03 -12.07
CA ASP A 200 7.04 -0.74 -13.25
C ASP A 200 6.15 -1.93 -13.67
N HIS A 201 4.97 -2.12 -13.06
CA HIS A 201 4.04 -3.19 -13.43
C HIS A 201 3.63 -3.08 -14.90
N GLU A 202 3.59 -4.22 -15.59
CA GLU A 202 3.18 -4.28 -17.01
C GLU A 202 1.76 -3.70 -17.20
N GLY A 203 1.62 -2.76 -18.10
CA GLY A 203 0.35 -2.06 -18.36
C GLY A 203 0.04 -0.88 -17.44
N ALA A 204 0.81 -0.64 -16.37
CA ALA A 204 0.55 0.45 -15.45
C ALA A 204 0.58 1.82 -16.13
N THR A 205 1.59 2.06 -16.96
CA THR A 205 1.74 3.32 -17.70
C THR A 205 0.52 3.60 -18.61
N GLU A 206 0.05 2.59 -19.34
CA GLU A 206 -1.13 2.73 -20.21
C GLU A 206 -2.37 3.07 -19.37
N LYS A 207 -2.58 2.34 -18.27
CA LYS A 207 -3.70 2.59 -17.35
C LYS A 207 -3.66 3.98 -16.70
N VAL A 208 -2.48 4.49 -16.37
CA VAL A 208 -2.32 5.88 -15.89
C VAL A 208 -2.82 6.87 -16.94
N TYR A 209 -2.46 6.70 -18.21
CA TYR A 209 -2.93 7.58 -19.27
C TYR A 209 -4.44 7.45 -19.53
N GLU A 210 -4.97 6.23 -19.57
CA GLU A 210 -6.40 5.98 -19.77
C GLU A 210 -7.23 6.63 -18.65
N THR A 211 -6.87 6.38 -17.40
CA THR A 211 -7.58 6.95 -16.25
C THR A 211 -7.41 8.46 -16.13
N ALA A 212 -6.22 9.00 -16.43
CA ALA A 212 -5.99 10.45 -16.47
C ALA A 212 -6.87 11.13 -17.52
N ARG A 213 -7.00 10.52 -18.71
CA ARG A 213 -7.87 11.01 -19.78
C ARG A 213 -9.34 11.02 -19.36
N GLU A 214 -9.78 9.96 -18.70
CA GLU A 214 -11.16 9.86 -18.18
C GLU A 214 -11.44 10.91 -17.10
N VAL A 215 -10.54 11.10 -16.14
CA VAL A 215 -10.62 12.17 -15.14
C VAL A 215 -10.72 13.54 -15.81
N SER A 216 -9.94 13.77 -16.87
CA SER A 216 -9.94 15.03 -17.61
C SER A 216 -11.26 15.27 -18.35
N ARG A 217 -11.83 14.24 -18.98
CA ARG A 217 -13.14 14.31 -19.61
C ARG A 217 -14.24 14.65 -18.60
N ARG A 218 -14.26 14.00 -17.44
CA ARG A 218 -15.21 14.30 -16.36
C ARG A 218 -15.08 15.74 -15.84
N ASN A 219 -13.83 16.23 -15.71
CA ASN A 219 -13.61 17.61 -15.31
C ASN A 219 -14.11 18.60 -16.36
N ALA A 220 -13.91 18.33 -17.66
CA ALA A 220 -14.43 19.16 -18.74
C ALA A 220 -15.96 19.14 -18.78
N TYR A 221 -16.56 17.96 -18.58
CA TYR A 221 -18.03 17.82 -18.49
C TYR A 221 -18.59 18.60 -17.27
N THR A 222 -17.98 18.48 -16.10
CA THR A 222 -18.35 19.27 -14.92
C THR A 222 -18.20 20.77 -15.17
N LYS A 223 -17.17 21.18 -15.90
CA LYS A 223 -16.99 22.59 -16.27
C LYS A 223 -18.11 23.09 -17.16
N ALA A 224 -18.55 22.29 -18.15
CA ALA A 224 -19.69 22.59 -18.98
C ALA A 224 -20.99 22.75 -18.16
N GLN A 225 -21.22 21.83 -17.21
CA GLN A 225 -22.36 21.90 -16.28
C GLN A 225 -22.34 23.19 -15.43
N ASN A 226 -21.16 23.60 -14.94
CA ASN A 226 -21.03 24.83 -14.16
C ASN A 226 -21.38 26.06 -15.00
N TYR A 227 -20.93 26.14 -16.26
CA TYR A 227 -21.34 27.22 -17.17
C TYR A 227 -22.85 27.27 -17.36
N ALA A 228 -23.49 26.10 -17.55
CA ALA A 228 -24.96 26.02 -17.67
C ALA A 228 -25.68 26.47 -16.39
N HIS A 229 -25.13 26.11 -15.23
CA HIS A 229 -25.67 26.53 -13.93
C HIS A 229 -25.54 28.03 -13.70
N ASP A 230 -24.43 28.62 -14.13
CA ASP A 230 -24.14 30.06 -13.97
C ASP A 230 -24.86 30.93 -15.03
N GLY A 231 -25.59 30.31 -15.96
CA GLY A 231 -26.35 31.00 -17.00
C GLY A 231 -25.55 31.36 -18.26
N ASP A 232 -24.26 30.96 -18.33
CA ASP A 232 -23.45 31.11 -19.57
C ASP A 232 -23.71 29.89 -20.49
N TYR A 233 -24.91 29.90 -21.07
CA TYR A 233 -25.40 28.80 -21.89
C TYR A 233 -24.61 28.62 -23.18
N THR A 234 -24.05 29.72 -23.72
CA THR A 234 -23.21 29.67 -24.93
C THR A 234 -21.89 28.94 -24.66
N ALA A 235 -21.21 29.30 -23.57
CA ALA A 235 -20.01 28.57 -23.16
C ALA A 235 -20.33 27.11 -22.82
N ALA A 236 -21.42 26.86 -22.10
CA ALA A 236 -21.88 25.50 -21.77
C ALA A 236 -22.06 24.64 -23.02
N ALA A 237 -22.83 25.15 -24.01
CA ALA A 237 -23.07 24.45 -25.27
C ALA A 237 -21.75 24.13 -26.01
N ASN A 238 -20.84 25.10 -26.09
CA ASN A 238 -19.55 24.90 -26.76
C ASN A 238 -18.66 23.87 -26.04
N TRP A 239 -18.64 23.84 -24.70
CA TRP A 239 -17.94 22.82 -23.92
C TRP A 239 -18.54 21.42 -24.10
N PHE A 240 -19.86 21.30 -24.10
CA PHE A 240 -20.54 20.02 -24.34
C PHE A 240 -20.32 19.54 -25.79
N LEU A 241 -20.37 20.42 -26.79
CA LEU A 241 -20.07 20.09 -28.18
C LEU A 241 -18.61 19.61 -28.36
N ALA A 242 -17.67 20.27 -27.68
CA ALA A 242 -16.25 19.88 -27.74
C ALA A 242 -15.98 18.51 -27.08
N LEU A 243 -16.82 18.06 -26.17
CA LEU A 243 -16.75 16.72 -25.57
C LEU A 243 -17.28 15.59 -26.48
N GLY A 244 -18.02 15.94 -27.51
CA GLY A 244 -18.53 15.01 -28.52
C GLY A 244 -19.48 13.96 -27.95
N ASP A 245 -19.09 12.70 -28.06
CA ASP A 245 -19.87 11.53 -27.62
C ASP A 245 -19.65 11.14 -26.13
N TYR A 246 -19.01 12.01 -25.35
CA TYR A 246 -18.77 11.73 -23.94
C TYR A 246 -20.08 11.88 -23.12
N GLU A 247 -20.47 10.82 -22.43
CA GLU A 247 -21.71 10.75 -21.66
C GLU A 247 -22.92 11.24 -22.52
N ASP A 248 -23.72 12.14 -21.97
CA ASP A 248 -24.86 12.78 -22.68
C ASP A 248 -24.54 14.18 -23.20
N SER A 249 -23.24 14.48 -23.47
CA SER A 249 -22.79 15.82 -23.86
C SER A 249 -23.57 16.40 -25.06
N ALA A 250 -23.87 15.60 -26.07
CA ALA A 250 -24.67 16.07 -27.22
C ALA A 250 -26.05 16.56 -26.79
N GLU A 251 -26.76 15.81 -25.93
CA GLU A 251 -28.07 16.20 -25.41
C GLU A 251 -27.99 17.44 -24.52
N GLN A 252 -26.94 17.53 -23.69
CA GLN A 252 -26.70 18.69 -22.82
C GLN A 252 -26.35 19.95 -23.64
N ALA A 253 -25.65 19.80 -24.76
CA ALA A 253 -25.40 20.91 -25.67
C ALA A 253 -26.70 21.47 -26.25
N GLU A 254 -27.64 20.61 -26.72
CA GLU A 254 -28.95 21.01 -27.19
C GLU A 254 -29.79 21.71 -26.09
N LYS A 255 -29.74 21.16 -24.88
CA LYS A 255 -30.42 21.79 -23.72
C LYS A 255 -29.86 23.17 -23.39
N ALA A 256 -28.53 23.32 -23.44
CA ALA A 256 -27.90 24.61 -23.21
C ALA A 256 -28.26 25.64 -24.30
N GLN A 257 -28.31 25.23 -25.57
CA GLN A 257 -28.77 26.09 -26.65
C GLN A 257 -30.21 26.51 -26.49
N GLU A 258 -31.10 25.59 -26.09
CA GLU A 258 -32.48 25.91 -25.81
C GLU A 258 -32.66 26.84 -24.60
N ALA A 259 -31.89 26.62 -23.55
CA ALA A 259 -31.86 27.51 -22.38
C ALA A 259 -31.35 28.92 -22.74
N TRP A 260 -30.39 29.03 -23.65
CA TRP A 260 -29.93 30.33 -24.20
C TRP A 260 -31.09 31.02 -24.94
N ARG A 261 -31.78 30.32 -25.86
CA ARG A 261 -32.91 30.89 -26.58
C ARG A 261 -34.02 31.40 -25.66
N LEU A 262 -34.38 30.61 -24.65
CA LEU A 262 -35.38 30.99 -23.65
C LEU A 262 -34.96 32.23 -22.87
N ALA A 263 -33.70 32.26 -22.40
CA ALA A 263 -33.17 33.39 -21.65
C ALA A 263 -33.10 34.66 -22.50
N GLU A 264 -32.64 34.54 -23.74
CA GLU A 264 -32.51 35.67 -24.66
C GLU A 264 -33.91 36.20 -25.07
N TYR A 265 -34.88 35.32 -25.27
CA TYR A 265 -36.26 35.71 -25.53
C TYR A 265 -36.87 36.49 -24.35
N ALA A 266 -36.67 36.03 -23.13
CA ALA A 266 -37.10 36.76 -21.94
C ALA A 266 -36.45 38.13 -21.80
N LYS A 267 -35.09 38.18 -21.98
CA LYS A 267 -34.30 39.42 -21.94
C LYS A 267 -34.72 40.42 -23.00
N ALA A 268 -35.01 39.94 -24.24
CA ALA A 268 -35.53 40.78 -25.32
C ALA A 268 -36.92 41.37 -24.95
N GLY A 269 -37.79 40.62 -24.28
CA GLY A 269 -39.13 41.02 -23.87
C GLY A 269 -39.14 42.01 -22.67
N GLU A 270 -38.09 41.93 -21.81
CA GLU A 270 -37.94 42.76 -20.61
C GLU A 270 -37.17 44.05 -20.89
N SER A 271 -36.50 44.15 -22.02
CA SER A 271 -35.65 45.34 -22.35
C SER A 271 -36.52 46.55 -22.64
N ASP A 272 -36.16 47.67 -21.99
CA ASP A 272 -36.81 48.98 -22.24
C ASP A 272 -36.26 49.68 -23.51
N GLU A 273 -35.23 49.10 -24.14
CA GLU A 273 -34.60 49.64 -25.34
C GLU A 273 -35.04 48.90 -26.61
N PRO A 274 -35.97 49.46 -27.43
CA PRO A 274 -36.47 48.77 -28.61
C PRO A 274 -35.40 48.29 -29.60
N ALA A 275 -34.29 48.99 -29.73
CA ALA A 275 -33.22 48.63 -30.62
C ALA A 275 -32.44 47.41 -30.11
N ALA A 276 -32.21 47.29 -28.79
CA ALA A 276 -31.62 46.12 -28.18
C ALA A 276 -32.56 44.91 -28.27
N SER A 277 -33.86 45.09 -27.95
CA SER A 277 -34.88 44.03 -28.12
C SER A 277 -34.92 43.53 -29.55
N LEU A 278 -34.85 44.41 -30.55
CA LEU A 278 -34.81 44.04 -31.98
C LEU A 278 -33.61 43.15 -32.27
N ALA A 279 -32.40 43.54 -31.86
CA ALA A 279 -31.18 42.75 -32.07
C ALA A 279 -31.30 41.36 -31.48
N MET A 280 -31.79 41.23 -30.25
CA MET A 280 -31.99 39.95 -29.53
C MET A 280 -33.06 39.07 -30.25
N TYR A 281 -34.20 39.64 -30.68
CA TYR A 281 -35.19 38.87 -31.44
C TYR A 281 -34.69 38.44 -32.80
N LEU A 282 -33.86 39.22 -33.47
CA LEU A 282 -33.21 38.86 -34.73
C LEU A 282 -32.23 37.68 -34.54
N ALA A 283 -31.47 37.65 -33.43
CA ALA A 283 -30.57 36.57 -33.12
C ALA A 283 -31.31 35.23 -32.83
N LEU A 284 -32.54 35.31 -32.33
CA LEU A 284 -33.38 34.14 -32.04
C LEU A 284 -34.01 33.53 -33.30
N GLY A 285 -34.11 34.29 -34.42
CA GLY A 285 -34.69 33.80 -35.66
C GLY A 285 -36.16 33.34 -35.51
N GLU A 286 -36.45 32.08 -35.90
CA GLU A 286 -37.79 31.49 -35.87
C GLU A 286 -38.20 30.98 -34.45
N TYR A 287 -37.49 31.36 -33.38
CA TYR A 287 -37.82 30.93 -32.04
C TYR A 287 -39.09 31.65 -31.53
N GLU A 288 -40.10 30.86 -31.12
CA GLU A 288 -41.39 31.39 -30.67
C GLU A 288 -41.96 32.41 -31.66
N ASP A 289 -42.40 33.60 -31.20
CA ASP A 289 -42.88 34.72 -32.01
C ASP A 289 -41.80 35.80 -32.26
N SER A 290 -40.52 35.44 -32.15
CA SER A 290 -39.37 36.36 -32.27
C SER A 290 -39.34 37.07 -33.64
N THR A 291 -39.65 36.38 -34.72
CA THR A 291 -39.72 36.95 -36.06
C THR A 291 -40.80 38.05 -36.15
N GLU A 292 -42.02 37.79 -35.66
CA GLU A 292 -43.09 38.76 -35.65
C GLU A 292 -42.75 40.01 -34.81
N LYS A 293 -42.14 39.80 -33.64
CA LYS A 293 -41.68 40.87 -32.76
C LYS A 293 -40.54 41.69 -33.38
N ALA A 294 -39.63 41.05 -34.02
CA ALA A 294 -38.54 41.73 -34.74
C ALA A 294 -39.07 42.61 -35.89
N GLU A 295 -40.01 42.07 -36.72
CA GLU A 295 -40.67 42.85 -37.76
C GLU A 295 -41.42 44.08 -37.24
N ALA A 296 -42.13 43.92 -36.14
CA ALA A 296 -42.85 45.04 -35.48
C ALA A 296 -41.90 46.17 -35.01
N LEU A 297 -40.75 45.78 -34.38
CA LEU A 297 -39.73 46.74 -33.91
C LEU A 297 -38.96 47.38 -35.06
N GLN A 298 -38.66 46.63 -36.11
CA GLN A 298 -37.92 47.11 -37.26
C GLN A 298 -38.62 48.26 -37.97
N ALA A 299 -39.95 48.36 -37.90
CA ALA A 299 -40.71 49.49 -38.39
C ALA A 299 -40.46 50.84 -37.68
N THR A 300 -39.92 50.78 -36.44
CA THR A 300 -39.72 51.94 -35.56
C THR A 300 -38.28 52.24 -35.23
N VAL A 301 -37.37 51.29 -35.38
CA VAL A 301 -35.97 51.41 -35.04
C VAL A 301 -35.14 51.79 -36.27
N THR A 302 -34.33 52.87 -36.20
CA THR A 302 -33.42 53.23 -37.27
C THR A 302 -32.19 52.34 -37.28
N LYS A 303 -31.49 52.25 -38.44
CA LYS A 303 -30.26 51.47 -38.54
C LYS A 303 -29.15 52.01 -37.62
N GLU A 304 -29.08 53.33 -37.41
CA GLU A 304 -28.12 53.93 -36.50
C GLU A 304 -28.38 53.49 -35.09
N LEU A 305 -29.62 53.58 -34.58
CA LEU A 305 -29.99 53.13 -33.23
C LEU A 305 -29.76 51.61 -33.04
N LEU A 306 -30.01 50.83 -34.06
CA LEU A 306 -29.77 49.38 -34.04
C LEU A 306 -28.27 49.05 -33.99
N SER A 307 -27.46 49.80 -34.76
CA SER A 307 -25.99 49.63 -34.72
C SER A 307 -25.40 50.04 -33.40
N ASP A 308 -25.92 51.11 -32.76
CA ASP A 308 -25.45 51.57 -31.43
C ASP A 308 -25.86 50.55 -30.36
N ALA A 309 -27.09 50.01 -30.42
CA ALA A 309 -27.53 48.97 -29.50
C ALA A 309 -26.75 47.65 -29.68
N ALA A 310 -26.43 47.27 -30.93
CA ALA A 310 -25.59 46.12 -31.19
C ALA A 310 -24.17 46.31 -30.64
N ALA A 311 -23.60 47.52 -30.67
CA ALA A 311 -22.30 47.79 -30.09
C ALA A 311 -22.36 47.68 -28.54
N ALA A 312 -23.42 48.12 -27.89
CA ALA A 312 -23.60 47.95 -26.46
C ALA A 312 -23.78 46.45 -26.06
N LEU A 313 -24.45 45.67 -26.88
CA LEU A 313 -24.60 44.20 -26.69
C LEU A 313 -23.25 43.48 -26.88
N GLU A 314 -22.43 43.90 -27.86
CA GLU A 314 -21.05 43.42 -28.07
C GLU A 314 -20.20 43.66 -26.80
N GLU A 315 -20.23 44.91 -26.27
CA GLU A 315 -19.53 45.23 -25.01
C GLU A 315 -20.03 44.43 -23.82
N ALA A 316 -21.32 44.12 -23.79
CA ALA A 316 -21.93 43.26 -22.76
C ALA A 316 -21.59 41.75 -22.95
N GLY A 317 -20.96 41.39 -24.05
CA GLY A 317 -20.64 39.99 -24.36
C GLY A 317 -21.73 39.20 -25.07
N ASP A 318 -22.83 39.86 -25.43
CA ASP A 318 -23.94 39.24 -26.16
C ASP A 318 -23.65 39.30 -27.67
N LEU A 319 -22.69 38.50 -28.06
CA LEU A 319 -22.13 38.55 -29.43
C LEU A 319 -23.13 38.07 -30.51
N GLN A 320 -24.05 37.17 -30.14
CA GLN A 320 -25.08 36.69 -31.08
C GLN A 320 -26.09 37.78 -31.42
N ALA A 321 -26.59 38.45 -30.38
CA ALA A 321 -27.51 39.58 -30.59
C ALA A 321 -26.77 40.77 -31.23
N ALA A 322 -25.53 41.03 -30.90
CA ALA A 322 -24.71 42.07 -31.51
C ALA A 322 -24.51 41.81 -33.02
N GLN A 323 -24.13 40.60 -33.40
CA GLN A 323 -23.96 40.21 -34.79
C GLN A 323 -25.25 40.44 -35.57
N ALA A 324 -26.38 39.91 -35.10
CA ALA A 324 -27.70 40.04 -35.75
C ALA A 324 -28.14 41.50 -35.89
N GLY A 325 -27.88 42.34 -34.87
CA GLY A 325 -28.13 43.77 -34.86
C GLY A 325 -27.28 44.53 -35.88
N PHE A 326 -26.02 44.25 -35.97
CA PHE A 326 -25.11 44.87 -36.98
C PHE A 326 -25.46 44.45 -38.42
N GLU A 327 -25.82 43.17 -38.64
CA GLU A 327 -26.23 42.68 -39.93
C GLU A 327 -27.51 43.42 -40.40
N ALA A 328 -28.51 43.57 -39.57
CA ALA A 328 -29.74 44.26 -39.87
C ALA A 328 -29.57 45.78 -40.00
N ALA A 329 -28.55 46.35 -39.37
CA ALA A 329 -28.17 47.74 -39.49
C ALA A 329 -27.31 48.03 -40.77
N ASP A 330 -26.97 47.04 -41.58
CA ASP A 330 -26.02 47.12 -42.69
C ASP A 330 -24.57 47.51 -42.25
N ASN A 331 -24.24 47.34 -41.00
CA ASN A 331 -22.87 47.57 -40.51
C ASN A 331 -22.06 46.30 -40.69
N ILE A 332 -21.67 46.01 -41.92
CA ILE A 332 -21.04 44.75 -42.33
C ILE A 332 -19.72 44.50 -41.57
N GLU A 333 -18.88 45.54 -41.42
CA GLU A 333 -17.58 45.40 -40.74
C GLU A 333 -17.75 44.97 -39.27
N ALA A 334 -18.68 45.59 -38.56
CA ALA A 334 -18.97 45.22 -37.16
C ALA A 334 -19.60 43.83 -37.06
N ALA A 335 -20.50 43.45 -37.98
CA ALA A 335 -21.09 42.12 -38.02
C ALA A 335 -20.03 41.02 -38.26
N GLU A 336 -19.14 41.20 -39.22
CA GLU A 336 -18.04 40.29 -39.48
C GLU A 336 -17.11 40.16 -38.27
N ARG A 337 -16.77 41.25 -37.60
CA ARG A 337 -15.98 41.22 -36.35
C ARG A 337 -16.69 40.44 -35.24
N ALA A 338 -17.97 40.66 -35.00
CA ALA A 338 -18.75 39.94 -33.99
C ALA A 338 -18.83 38.42 -34.32
N ALA A 339 -19.08 38.09 -35.59
CA ALA A 339 -19.09 36.70 -36.09
C ALA A 339 -17.74 35.99 -35.91
N GLU A 340 -16.63 36.69 -36.23
CA GLU A 340 -15.27 36.18 -36.04
C GLU A 340 -14.97 35.95 -34.57
N THR A 341 -15.37 36.85 -33.67
CA THR A 341 -15.21 36.71 -32.25
C THR A 341 -15.99 35.50 -31.71
N LEU A 342 -17.24 35.30 -32.13
CA LEU A 342 -18.04 34.11 -31.78
C LEU A 342 -17.35 32.82 -32.20
N LYS A 343 -16.89 32.78 -33.46
CA LYS A 343 -16.17 31.63 -34.00
C LYS A 343 -14.88 31.35 -33.23
N ASN A 344 -14.09 32.38 -32.94
CA ASN A 344 -12.84 32.26 -32.23
C ASN A 344 -13.05 31.78 -30.78
N ASN A 345 -14.11 32.27 -30.12
CA ASN A 345 -14.48 31.78 -28.78
C ASN A 345 -14.85 30.29 -28.80
N ALA A 346 -15.59 29.82 -29.80
CA ALA A 346 -15.91 28.42 -29.95
C ALA A 346 -14.67 27.55 -30.21
N ILE A 347 -13.79 28.00 -31.13
CA ILE A 347 -12.50 27.33 -31.42
C ILE A 347 -11.60 27.31 -30.18
N TYR A 348 -11.51 28.39 -29.43
CA TYR A 348 -10.74 28.44 -28.19
C TYR A 348 -11.24 27.40 -27.15
N ILE A 349 -12.57 27.30 -26.97
CA ILE A 349 -13.16 26.30 -26.08
C ILE A 349 -12.87 24.87 -26.56
N GLN A 350 -12.96 24.62 -27.87
CA GLN A 350 -12.61 23.32 -28.44
C GLN A 350 -11.13 22.99 -28.22
N ALA A 351 -10.24 23.95 -28.43
CA ALA A 351 -8.80 23.81 -28.19
C ALA A 351 -8.50 23.51 -26.70
N GLU A 352 -9.12 24.25 -25.80
CA GLU A 352 -8.99 24.02 -24.36
C GLU A 352 -9.54 22.65 -23.93
N CYS A 353 -10.67 22.22 -24.49
CA CYS A 353 -11.22 20.89 -24.26
C CYS A 353 -10.25 19.80 -24.75
N ALA A 354 -9.77 19.92 -26.00
CA ALA A 354 -8.80 19.00 -26.58
C ALA A 354 -7.51 18.92 -25.74
N ARG A 355 -7.00 20.06 -25.26
CA ARG A 355 -5.85 20.13 -24.35
C ARG A 355 -6.13 19.42 -23.03
N MET A 356 -7.30 19.63 -22.43
CA MET A 356 -7.68 18.98 -21.16
C MET A 356 -7.79 17.47 -21.31
N VAL A 357 -8.30 16.96 -22.42
CA VAL A 357 -8.43 15.51 -22.67
C VAL A 357 -7.19 14.88 -23.32
N TRP A 358 -6.08 15.62 -23.32
CA TRP A 358 -4.76 15.17 -23.79
C TRP A 358 -4.67 14.91 -25.30
N ASN A 359 -5.57 15.48 -26.09
CA ASN A 359 -5.48 15.50 -27.55
C ASN A 359 -4.66 16.72 -27.99
N LEU A 360 -3.35 16.67 -27.77
CA LEU A 360 -2.45 17.81 -27.93
C LEU A 360 -2.29 18.24 -29.40
N ASP A 361 -2.35 17.29 -30.33
CA ASP A 361 -2.23 17.61 -31.79
C ASP A 361 -3.44 18.41 -32.24
N GLU A 362 -4.64 18.02 -31.87
CA GLU A 362 -5.87 18.75 -32.15
C GLU A 362 -5.89 20.12 -31.46
N ALA A 363 -5.51 20.15 -30.16
CA ALA A 363 -5.42 21.40 -29.42
C ALA A 363 -4.49 22.41 -30.09
N ASN A 364 -3.28 21.99 -30.51
CA ASN A 364 -2.32 22.84 -31.19
C ASN A 364 -2.88 23.33 -32.52
N ALA A 365 -3.46 22.45 -33.36
CA ALA A 365 -4.04 22.83 -34.63
C ALA A 365 -5.17 23.87 -34.47
N LEU A 366 -6.01 23.71 -33.44
CA LEU A 366 -7.09 24.65 -33.13
C LEU A 366 -6.52 26.00 -32.65
N PHE A 367 -5.54 26.01 -31.74
CA PHE A 367 -4.91 27.26 -31.28
C PHE A 367 -4.16 27.98 -32.41
N GLU A 368 -3.56 27.28 -33.36
CA GLU A 368 -2.92 27.88 -34.55
C GLU A 368 -3.93 28.48 -35.54
N SER A 369 -5.20 28.10 -35.45
CA SER A 369 -6.27 28.64 -36.31
C SER A 369 -6.95 29.89 -35.76
N LEU A 370 -6.65 30.29 -34.51
CA LEU A 370 -7.08 31.55 -33.87
C LEU A 370 -6.21 32.72 -34.29
#